data_41f27edf1d2265ff803d812a1f9264ad
#
_entry.id   41f27edf1d2265ff803d812a1f9264ad
#
_cell.length_a   1.000
_cell.length_b   1.000
_cell.length_c   1.000
_cell.angle_alpha   90.00
_cell.angle_beta   90.00
_cell.angle_gamma   90.00
#
_symmetry.space_group_name_H-M   'P 1'
#
loop_
_entity.id
_entity.type
_entity.pdbx_description
1 polymer ?
#
loop_
_entity_poly.entity_id
_entity_poly.type
_entity_poly.pdbx_seq_one_letter_code
_entity_poly.pdbx_strand_id
1 'polypeptide(L)'
;TRFIVTRECDAHPNVKQAVLGAHDACTVSIKKWIMFGRDLKNAFTQKYQEMQAAGASDEELLQFLNKHTMYQALVQGDTEQGELPCGQDAGMINDLLSAAEVIENIVAEIVPVFEELKSKLSVP
;
A
#
# COMPACT_ATOMS: atom_id res chain seq x y z
N THR A 1 2.12 3.56 -4.07
CA THR A 1 1.64 2.20 -4.36
C THR A 1 1.65 1.89 -5.85
N ARG A 2 1.09 2.77 -6.70
CA ARG A 2 0.89 2.50 -8.13
C ARG A 2 2.13 1.96 -8.86
N PHE A 3 3.32 2.56 -8.66
CA PHE A 3 4.55 2.15 -9.34
C PHE A 3 5.15 0.82 -8.84
N ILE A 4 4.75 0.33 -7.65
CA ILE A 4 5.11 -1.03 -7.23
C ILE A 4 4.44 -2.06 -8.13
N VAL A 5 3.23 -1.74 -8.62
CA VAL A 5 2.47 -2.60 -9.54
C VAL A 5 2.71 -2.15 -10.99
N THR A 6 3.98 -2.15 -11.38
CA THR A 6 4.38 -1.99 -12.79
C THR A 6 5.22 -3.18 -13.24
N ARG A 7 5.30 -3.39 -14.55
CA ARG A 7 6.08 -4.51 -15.10
C ARG A 7 7.56 -4.40 -14.75
N GLU A 8 8.09 -3.17 -14.71
CA GLU A 8 9.51 -2.88 -14.49
C GLU A 8 9.93 -2.90 -13.01
N CYS A 9 8.99 -2.84 -12.08
CA CYS A 9 9.34 -2.88 -10.66
C CYS A 9 9.85 -4.27 -10.26
N ASP A 10 10.99 -4.32 -9.57
CA ASP A 10 11.63 -5.57 -9.12
C ASP A 10 10.97 -6.19 -7.86
N ALA A 11 9.89 -5.60 -7.35
CA ALA A 11 9.13 -6.20 -6.26
C ALA A 11 8.64 -7.60 -6.65
N HIS A 12 8.69 -8.52 -5.67
CA HIS A 12 8.27 -9.91 -5.88
C HIS A 12 6.86 -10.00 -6.49
N PRO A 13 6.59 -10.93 -7.41
CA PRO A 13 5.27 -11.07 -8.05
C PRO A 13 4.11 -11.18 -7.06
N ASN A 14 4.29 -11.85 -5.91
CA ASN A 14 3.28 -11.96 -4.86
C ASN A 14 2.85 -10.58 -4.34
N VAL A 15 3.77 -9.62 -4.23
CA VAL A 15 3.46 -8.25 -3.79
C VAL A 15 2.54 -7.57 -4.80
N LYS A 16 2.85 -7.71 -6.09
CA LYS A 16 2.00 -7.17 -7.16
C LYS A 16 0.60 -7.79 -7.12
N GLN A 17 0.53 -9.11 -6.92
CA GLN A 17 -0.75 -9.83 -6.79
C GLN A 17 -1.52 -9.41 -5.53
N ALA A 18 -0.85 -9.25 -4.39
CA ALA A 18 -1.49 -8.78 -3.16
C ALA A 18 -2.11 -7.38 -3.32
N VAL A 19 -1.43 -6.47 -4.03
CA VAL A 19 -1.98 -5.14 -4.31
C VAL A 19 -3.10 -5.20 -5.35
N LEU A 20 -2.97 -5.99 -6.41
CA LEU A 20 -4.04 -6.17 -7.42
C LEU A 20 -5.29 -6.83 -6.84
N GLY A 21 -5.14 -7.68 -5.83
CA GLY A 21 -6.26 -8.27 -5.08
C GLY A 21 -6.82 -7.38 -3.98
N ALA A 22 -6.25 -6.20 -3.76
CA ALA A 22 -6.69 -5.27 -2.74
C ALA A 22 -8.07 -4.68 -3.09
N HIS A 23 -8.83 -4.34 -2.07
CA HIS A 23 -10.16 -3.76 -2.20
C HIS A 23 -10.30 -2.59 -1.22
N ASP A 24 -11.45 -1.99 -1.17
CA ASP A 24 -11.73 -0.88 -0.26
C ASP A 24 -11.39 -1.24 1.19
N ALA A 25 -10.82 -0.29 1.93
CA ALA A 25 -10.36 -0.50 3.31
C ALA A 25 -9.28 -1.60 3.49
N CYS A 26 -8.54 -1.96 2.45
CA CYS A 26 -7.47 -2.98 2.48
C CYS A 26 -6.21 -2.56 3.24
N THR A 27 -6.06 -1.29 3.61
CA THR A 27 -4.88 -0.79 4.30
C THR A 27 -5.19 -0.37 5.74
N VAL A 28 -4.16 -0.35 6.58
CA VAL A 28 -4.23 0.05 7.98
C VAL A 28 -3.05 0.95 8.34
N SER A 29 -3.31 1.96 9.17
CA SER A 29 -2.22 2.75 9.77
C SER A 29 -1.72 2.03 11.01
N ILE A 30 -0.41 1.83 11.09
CA ILE A 30 0.26 1.30 12.28
C ILE A 30 1.24 2.32 12.82
N LYS A 31 1.26 2.48 14.14
CA LYS A 31 2.24 3.35 14.81
C LYS A 31 3.52 2.55 14.99
N LYS A 32 4.57 2.97 14.29
CA LYS A 32 5.90 2.38 14.40
C LYS A 32 6.79 3.35 15.20
N TRP A 33 6.87 3.15 16.50
CA TRP A 33 7.61 4.00 17.43
C TRP A 33 7.19 5.48 17.30
N ILE A 34 8.02 6.35 16.70
CA ILE A 34 7.73 7.78 16.51
C ILE A 34 7.06 8.11 15.18
N MET A 35 6.89 7.13 14.30
CA MET A 35 6.34 7.32 12.96
C MET A 35 5.04 6.53 12.79
N PHE A 36 4.15 7.07 11.94
CA PHE A 36 3.02 6.31 11.44
C PHE A 36 3.38 5.77 10.05
N GLY A 37 3.21 4.47 9.87
CA GLY A 37 3.21 3.79 8.58
C GLY A 37 1.79 3.46 8.15
N ARG A 38 1.63 3.19 6.87
CA ARG A 38 0.43 2.58 6.32
C ARG A 38 0.84 1.35 5.53
N ASP A 39 0.23 0.23 5.87
CA ASP A 39 0.55 -1.06 5.29
C ASP A 39 -0.71 -1.75 4.77
N LEU A 40 -0.55 -2.66 3.83
CA LEU A 40 -1.61 -3.58 3.42
C LEU A 40 -1.95 -4.49 4.60
N LYS A 41 -3.24 -4.72 4.83
CA LYS A 41 -3.70 -5.64 5.88
C LYS A 41 -3.27 -7.06 5.57
N ASN A 42 -2.57 -7.68 6.50
CA ASN A 42 -2.11 -9.07 6.45
C ASN A 42 -1.93 -9.61 7.88
N ALA A 43 -1.44 -10.82 8.04
CA ALA A 43 -1.21 -11.42 9.35
C ALA A 43 -0.21 -10.63 10.21
N PHE A 44 0.81 -10.03 9.59
CA PHE A 44 1.77 -9.14 10.28
C PHE A 44 1.05 -7.93 10.90
N THR A 45 0.27 -7.17 10.12
CA THR A 45 -0.41 -5.96 10.63
C THR A 45 -1.44 -6.29 11.68
N GLN A 46 -2.17 -7.40 11.53
CA GLN A 46 -3.11 -7.87 12.53
C GLN A 46 -2.41 -8.16 13.86
N LYS A 47 -1.34 -8.95 13.81
CA LYS A 47 -0.59 -9.31 15.01
C LYS A 47 0.03 -8.09 15.69
N TYR A 48 0.56 -7.16 14.92
CA TYR A 48 1.12 -5.92 15.44
C TYR A 48 0.06 -5.10 16.20
N GLN A 49 -1.15 -4.96 15.63
CA GLN A 49 -2.25 -4.25 16.27
C GLN A 49 -2.74 -4.95 17.54
N GLU A 50 -2.80 -6.29 17.54
CA GLU A 50 -3.12 -7.08 18.74
C GLU A 50 -2.12 -6.83 19.87
N MET A 51 -0.82 -6.80 19.56
CA MET A 51 0.23 -6.50 20.55
C MET A 51 0.09 -5.07 21.09
N GLN A 52 -0.16 -4.09 20.23
CA GLN A 52 -0.41 -2.71 20.67
C GLN A 52 -1.63 -2.61 21.59
N ALA A 53 -2.73 -3.26 21.23
CA ALA A 53 -3.96 -3.27 22.03
C ALA A 53 -3.77 -3.98 23.39
N ALA A 54 -2.89 -4.98 23.46
CA ALA A 54 -2.51 -5.67 24.68
C ALA A 54 -1.54 -4.86 25.57
N GLY A 55 -1.09 -3.69 25.12
CA GLY A 55 -0.17 -2.83 25.87
C GLY A 55 1.30 -3.27 25.81
N ALA A 56 1.69 -3.94 24.73
CA ALA A 56 3.09 -4.30 24.50
C ALA A 56 4.00 -3.06 24.54
N SER A 57 5.18 -3.21 25.14
CA SER A 57 6.17 -2.15 25.19
C SER A 57 6.74 -1.80 23.82
N ASP A 58 7.28 -0.59 23.67
CA ASP A 58 7.93 -0.16 22.44
C ASP A 58 9.08 -1.11 22.03
N GLU A 59 9.77 -1.69 23.02
CA GLU A 59 10.85 -2.65 22.78
C GLU A 59 10.32 -3.97 22.18
N GLU A 60 9.23 -4.51 22.72
CA GLU A 60 8.59 -5.73 22.20
C GLU A 60 8.07 -5.51 20.77
N LEU A 61 7.45 -4.36 20.53
CA LEU A 61 6.96 -3.99 19.19
C LEU A 61 8.13 -3.84 18.19
N LEU A 62 9.23 -3.23 18.60
CA LEU A 62 10.43 -3.10 17.76
C LEU A 62 11.06 -4.47 17.46
N GLN A 63 11.14 -5.37 18.45
CA GLN A 63 11.62 -6.73 18.21
C GLN A 63 10.74 -7.50 17.23
N PHE A 64 9.43 -7.29 17.29
CA PHE A 64 8.50 -7.87 16.34
C PHE A 64 8.71 -7.30 14.91
N LEU A 65 8.82 -5.98 14.77
CA LEU A 65 9.12 -5.33 13.48
C LEU A 65 10.42 -5.84 12.84
N ASN A 66 11.46 -6.05 13.63
CA ASN A 66 12.75 -6.54 13.13
C ASN A 66 12.68 -7.98 12.57
N LYS A 67 11.67 -8.75 12.93
CA LYS A 67 11.43 -10.11 12.40
C LYS A 67 10.54 -10.13 11.16
N HIS A 68 9.76 -9.08 10.95
CA HIS A 68 8.74 -8.98 9.91
C HIS A 68 9.05 -7.77 9.00
N THR A 69 10.10 -7.88 8.21
CA THR A 69 10.67 -6.75 7.47
C THR A 69 10.03 -6.55 6.09
N MET A 70 10.18 -5.33 5.55
CA MET A 70 9.85 -5.05 4.15
C MET A 70 10.62 -5.94 3.17
N TYR A 71 11.86 -6.32 3.50
CA TYR A 71 12.66 -7.24 2.68
C TYR A 71 11.96 -8.60 2.53
N GLN A 72 11.39 -9.12 3.62
CA GLN A 72 10.64 -10.36 3.61
C GLN A 72 9.43 -10.30 2.65
N ALA A 73 8.68 -9.20 2.66
CA ALA A 73 7.57 -9.02 1.72
C ALA A 73 8.05 -8.73 0.29
N LEU A 74 8.86 -7.67 0.11
CA LEU A 74 9.17 -7.11 -1.21
C LEU A 74 10.12 -7.98 -2.04
N VAL A 75 11.04 -8.70 -1.38
CA VAL A 75 12.09 -9.49 -2.04
C VAL A 75 11.82 -10.99 -1.93
N GLN A 76 11.45 -11.47 -0.75
CA GLN A 76 11.20 -12.90 -0.54
C GLN A 76 9.76 -13.32 -0.90
N GLY A 77 8.85 -12.36 -1.05
CA GLY A 77 7.47 -12.61 -1.47
C GLY A 77 6.53 -13.11 -0.39
N ASP A 78 6.92 -13.04 0.89
CA ASP A 78 6.06 -13.37 2.02
C ASP A 78 5.15 -12.16 2.34
N THR A 79 4.06 -12.06 1.64
CA THR A 79 3.10 -10.96 1.78
C THR A 79 2.19 -11.09 3.01
N GLU A 80 2.24 -12.23 3.71
CA GLU A 80 1.45 -12.48 4.91
C GLU A 80 2.20 -12.07 6.19
N GLN A 81 3.48 -12.44 6.29
CA GLN A 81 4.28 -12.20 7.49
C GLN A 81 5.20 -11.00 7.35
N GLY A 82 5.51 -10.57 6.14
CA GLY A 82 6.34 -9.39 5.89
C GLY A 82 5.57 -8.09 5.97
N GLU A 83 6.28 -7.03 6.32
CA GLU A 83 5.77 -5.66 6.27
C GLU A 83 5.58 -5.21 4.82
N LEU A 84 4.36 -4.80 4.44
CA LEU A 84 4.01 -4.40 3.09
C LEU A 84 3.46 -2.97 3.05
N PRO A 85 4.34 -1.94 2.98
CA PRO A 85 3.92 -0.55 2.91
C PRO A 85 3.08 -0.27 1.68
N CYS A 86 1.90 0.31 1.89
CA CYS A 86 0.92 0.52 0.83
C CYS A 86 0.04 1.73 1.12
N GLY A 87 -0.14 2.61 0.13
CA GLY A 87 -1.04 3.76 0.24
C GLY A 87 -2.51 3.33 0.21
N GLN A 88 -3.39 4.25 0.56
CA GLN A 88 -4.85 4.04 0.51
C GLN A 88 -5.37 3.76 -0.91
N ASP A 89 -4.62 4.21 -1.92
CA ASP A 89 -4.88 4.01 -3.34
C ASP A 89 -4.74 2.54 -3.80
N ALA A 90 -4.26 1.64 -2.94
CA ALA A 90 -4.06 0.24 -3.28
C ALA A 90 -5.32 -0.42 -3.85
N GLY A 91 -6.47 -0.20 -3.22
CA GLY A 91 -7.75 -0.76 -3.67
C GLY A 91 -8.29 -0.19 -4.99
N MET A 92 -7.62 0.82 -5.56
CA MET A 92 -7.97 1.41 -6.87
C MET A 92 -7.10 0.86 -8.00
N ILE A 93 -6.10 0.03 -7.71
CA ILE A 93 -5.15 -0.49 -8.69
C ILE A 93 -5.63 -1.86 -9.15
N ASN A 94 -6.08 -1.93 -10.41
CA ASN A 94 -6.70 -3.12 -10.97
C ASN A 94 -5.92 -3.73 -12.14
N ASP A 95 -4.77 -3.15 -12.51
CA ASP A 95 -4.01 -3.53 -13.68
C ASP A 95 -2.49 -3.50 -13.47
N LEU A 96 -1.79 -4.31 -14.23
CA LEU A 96 -0.33 -4.38 -14.27
C LEU A 96 0.17 -3.74 -15.58
N LEU A 97 0.42 -2.45 -15.52
CA LEU A 97 0.93 -1.65 -16.64
C LEU A 97 2.45 -1.46 -16.56
N SER A 98 3.05 -0.94 -17.65
CA SER A 98 4.40 -0.37 -17.59
C SER A 98 4.37 0.98 -16.86
N ALA A 99 5.52 1.41 -16.39
CA ALA A 99 5.66 2.74 -15.78
C ALA A 99 5.32 3.86 -16.77
N ALA A 100 5.65 3.69 -18.05
CA ALA A 100 5.31 4.62 -19.11
C ALA A 100 3.79 4.73 -19.29
N GLU A 101 3.08 3.60 -19.43
CA GLU A 101 1.61 3.58 -19.56
C GLU A 101 0.92 4.22 -18.35
N VAL A 102 1.44 4.01 -17.13
CA VAL A 102 0.91 4.66 -15.91
C VAL A 102 1.04 6.18 -16.02
N ILE A 103 2.19 6.70 -16.45
CA ILE A 103 2.42 8.13 -16.60
C ILE A 103 1.53 8.71 -17.71
N GLU A 104 1.45 8.04 -18.85
CA GLU A 104 0.61 8.46 -19.97
C GLU A 104 -0.86 8.55 -19.58
N ASN A 105 -1.38 7.55 -18.85
CA ASN A 105 -2.76 7.55 -18.35
C ASN A 105 -3.01 8.72 -17.38
N ILE A 106 -2.11 8.94 -16.41
CA ILE A 106 -2.23 10.06 -15.47
C ILE A 106 -2.28 11.41 -16.22
N VAL A 107 -1.40 11.60 -17.20
CA VAL A 107 -1.36 12.85 -17.98
C VAL A 107 -2.62 13.00 -18.84
N ALA A 108 -3.07 11.93 -19.47
CA ALA A 108 -4.27 11.94 -20.30
C ALA A 108 -5.55 12.27 -19.51
N GLU A 109 -5.63 11.90 -18.23
CA GLU A 109 -6.77 12.18 -17.37
C GLU A 109 -6.84 13.61 -16.83
N ILE A 110 -5.75 14.38 -16.88
CA ILE A 110 -5.70 15.73 -16.28
C ILE A 110 -6.80 16.64 -16.85
N VAL A 111 -6.89 16.74 -18.18
CA VAL A 111 -7.86 17.65 -18.82
C VAL A 111 -9.30 17.21 -18.62
N PRO A 112 -9.68 15.92 -18.86
CA PRO A 112 -11.02 15.45 -18.58
C PRO A 112 -11.48 15.67 -17.14
N VAL A 113 -10.64 15.37 -16.16
CA VAL A 113 -10.94 15.56 -14.73
C VAL A 113 -11.11 17.05 -14.40
N PHE A 114 -10.26 17.91 -14.97
CA PHE A 114 -10.36 19.36 -14.77
C PHE A 114 -11.68 19.91 -15.32
N GLU A 115 -12.09 19.52 -16.52
CA GLU A 115 -13.35 19.98 -17.12
C GLU A 115 -14.56 19.41 -16.36
N GLU A 116 -14.51 18.18 -15.89
CA GLU A 116 -15.55 17.61 -15.03
C GLU A 116 -15.71 18.43 -13.72
N LEU A 117 -14.61 18.72 -13.04
CA LEU A 117 -14.64 19.53 -11.80
C LEU A 117 -15.19 20.92 -12.06
N LYS A 118 -14.75 21.57 -13.13
CA LYS A 118 -15.24 22.90 -13.53
C LYS A 118 -16.76 22.89 -13.78
N SER A 119 -17.28 21.85 -14.43
CA SER A 119 -18.73 21.71 -14.67
C SER A 119 -19.52 21.58 -13.37
N LYS A 120 -18.98 20.87 -12.36
CA LYS A 120 -19.60 20.71 -11.05
C LYS A 120 -19.55 21.97 -10.19
N LEU A 121 -18.56 22.82 -10.38
CA LEU A 121 -18.39 24.09 -9.66
C LEU A 121 -19.16 25.25 -10.30
N SER A 122 -19.59 25.12 -11.54
CA SER A 122 -20.45 26.09 -12.23
C SER A 122 -21.91 25.90 -11.78
N VAL A 123 -22.17 26.16 -10.49
CA VAL A 123 -23.53 26.31 -9.96
C VAL A 123 -23.97 27.75 -10.27
N PRO A 124 -25.19 27.97 -10.80
CA PRO A 124 -25.68 29.32 -11.13
C PRO A 124 -25.83 30.20 -9.91
#